data_274b7c03eccf1f2dba0d3f8847e5c740
#
_entry.id   274b7c03eccf1f2dba0d3f8847e5c740
#
_cell.length_a   1.000
_cell.length_b   1.000
_cell.length_c   1.000
_cell.angle_alpha   90.00
_cell.angle_beta   90.00
_cell.angle_gamma   90.00
#
_symmetry.space_group_name_H-M   'P 1'
#
loop_
_entity.id
_entity.type
_entity.pdbx_description
1 polymer ?
#
loop_
_entity_poly.entity_id
_entity_poly.type
_entity_poly.pdbx_seq_one_letter_code
_entity_poly.pdbx_strand_id
1 'polypeptide(L)'
;LEELIEIDNLDNKLIQNFCYALSKIYFDIDKIEPGFKLLKKAKTAYTALNNYSISEEKNHFIKVKQYFLSNKFPKSDFNNTFKKIPIFIIGMPRSGTSLIEQIVSTHSKVYGAGELTILPKIIHNSIWDKNTNPQELLNFVREEYLSKISKLNTNKEFIIDKMPFNFFYVGFILNSIPEAKIIHMHRNPMAICWSNYKANFFDNIGMDYAHKLETIGEFYVIYNETMKFWNEIYPNSLIEVDYDNFVMDYVSGSKSIIEDLGLNWEDKVLKFHENNRAVETNSLLQVRYQVYQNSSKNWKKYEKYLTPVIEILKNNNIKF
;
A
#
# COMPACT_ATOMS: atom_id res chain seq x y z
N LEU A 1 14.42 -11.42 27.68
CA LEU A 1 14.66 -10.42 26.61
C LEU A 1 15.24 -9.13 27.18
N GLU A 2 14.76 -8.62 28.34
CA GLU A 2 15.30 -7.42 29.00
C GLU A 2 16.80 -7.59 29.29
N GLU A 3 17.20 -8.68 29.90
CA GLU A 3 18.62 -9.00 30.19
C GLU A 3 19.45 -9.13 28.89
N LEU A 4 18.86 -9.65 27.81
CA LEU A 4 19.57 -9.82 26.54
C LEU A 4 19.89 -8.51 25.83
N ILE A 5 19.09 -7.48 25.98
CA ILE A 5 19.34 -6.16 25.33
C ILE A 5 20.35 -5.29 26.12
N GLU A 6 20.77 -5.72 27.30
CA GLU A 6 21.78 -5.07 28.15
C GLU A 6 23.19 -5.67 27.97
N ILE A 7 23.31 -6.71 27.13
CA ILE A 7 24.62 -7.32 26.82
C ILE A 7 25.46 -6.30 26.03
N ASP A 8 26.67 -6.06 26.52
CA ASP A 8 27.63 -5.17 25.84
C ASP A 8 28.02 -5.73 24.46
N ASN A 9 28.09 -4.83 23.45
CA ASN A 9 28.45 -5.15 22.07
C ASN A 9 27.48 -6.10 21.33
N LEU A 10 26.19 -6.09 21.69
CA LEU A 10 25.20 -6.82 20.94
C LEU A 10 25.09 -6.29 19.49
N ASP A 11 25.06 -7.22 18.54
CA ASP A 11 24.90 -6.87 17.12
C ASP A 11 23.59 -6.11 16.87
N ASN A 12 23.65 -5.10 15.99
CA ASN A 12 22.50 -4.24 15.67
C ASN A 12 21.27 -5.00 15.20
N LYS A 13 21.44 -6.13 14.49
CA LYS A 13 20.32 -6.96 14.06
C LYS A 13 19.64 -7.68 15.24
N LEU A 14 20.41 -8.10 16.24
CA LEU A 14 19.87 -8.67 17.48
C LEU A 14 19.16 -7.61 18.32
N ILE A 15 19.77 -6.41 18.47
CA ILE A 15 19.14 -5.26 19.15
C ILE A 15 17.80 -4.94 18.48
N GLN A 16 17.78 -4.85 17.15
CA GLN A 16 16.57 -4.60 16.36
C GLN A 16 15.47 -5.61 16.70
N ASN A 17 15.77 -6.89 16.63
CA ASN A 17 14.77 -7.95 16.81
C ASN A 17 14.28 -8.05 18.25
N PHE A 18 15.18 -8.01 19.24
CA PHE A 18 14.82 -8.13 20.66
C PHE A 18 14.04 -6.90 21.14
N CYS A 19 14.52 -5.70 20.81
CA CYS A 19 13.84 -4.46 21.19
C CYS A 19 12.46 -4.37 20.51
N TYR A 20 12.32 -4.80 19.24
CA TYR A 20 11.03 -4.83 18.57
C TYR A 20 10.06 -5.80 19.25
N ALA A 21 10.49 -7.06 19.51
CA ALA A 21 9.66 -8.06 20.16
C ALA A 21 9.20 -7.60 21.55
N LEU A 22 10.13 -7.05 22.34
CA LEU A 22 9.85 -6.55 23.69
C LEU A 22 8.93 -5.32 23.65
N SER A 23 9.11 -4.42 22.69
CA SER A 23 8.23 -3.27 22.49
C SER A 23 6.77 -3.68 22.27
N LYS A 24 6.58 -4.73 21.46
CA LYS A 24 5.24 -5.30 21.20
C LYS A 24 4.61 -5.83 22.49
N ILE A 25 5.36 -6.59 23.29
CA ILE A 25 4.89 -7.11 24.58
C ILE A 25 4.46 -5.95 25.50
N TYR A 26 5.28 -4.89 25.59
CA TYR A 26 4.93 -3.72 26.41
C TYR A 26 3.67 -3.00 25.91
N PHE A 27 3.47 -2.87 24.61
CA PHE A 27 2.23 -2.30 24.07
C PHE A 27 1.02 -3.19 24.36
N ASP A 28 1.17 -4.51 24.32
CA ASP A 28 0.09 -5.46 24.60
C ASP A 28 -0.35 -5.43 26.06
N ILE A 29 0.56 -5.06 27.02
CA ILE A 29 0.26 -4.86 28.43
C ILE A 29 0.06 -3.38 28.82
N ASP A 30 -0.20 -2.50 27.83
CA ASP A 30 -0.47 -1.06 27.95
C ASP A 30 0.66 -0.22 28.61
N LYS A 31 1.89 -0.74 28.62
CA LYS A 31 3.11 -0.01 29.03
C LYS A 31 3.67 0.80 27.86
N ILE A 32 3.02 1.93 27.57
CA ILE A 32 3.26 2.71 26.34
C ILE A 32 4.66 3.28 26.29
N GLU A 33 5.12 3.96 27.36
CA GLU A 33 6.41 4.66 27.36
C GLU A 33 7.62 3.73 27.19
N PRO A 34 7.79 2.66 27.98
CA PRO A 34 8.88 1.71 27.77
C PRO A 34 8.75 0.99 26.41
N GLY A 35 7.52 0.65 25.97
CA GLY A 35 7.30 0.06 24.65
C GLY A 35 7.77 0.98 23.51
N PHE A 36 7.46 2.28 23.60
CA PHE A 36 7.90 3.25 22.58
C PHE A 36 9.43 3.46 22.59
N LYS A 37 10.05 3.52 23.77
CA LYS A 37 11.51 3.63 23.91
C LYS A 37 12.22 2.45 23.25
N LEU A 38 11.71 1.23 23.44
CA LEU A 38 12.27 0.04 22.82
C LEU A 38 12.01 0.00 21.30
N LEU A 39 10.82 0.37 20.84
CA LEU A 39 10.54 0.48 19.42
C LEU A 39 11.50 1.46 18.74
N LYS A 40 11.73 2.64 19.36
CA LYS A 40 12.70 3.62 18.86
C LYS A 40 14.11 3.05 18.80
N LYS A 41 14.56 2.31 19.85
CA LYS A 41 15.87 1.63 19.88
C LYS A 41 15.99 0.63 18.71
N ALA A 42 14.96 -0.19 18.48
CA ALA A 42 14.92 -1.13 17.35
C ALA A 42 15.03 -0.44 15.98
N LYS A 43 14.27 0.64 15.78
CA LYS A 43 14.29 1.43 14.54
C LYS A 43 15.64 2.14 14.34
N THR A 44 16.25 2.64 15.40
CA THR A 44 17.60 3.27 15.34
C THR A 44 18.66 2.23 14.95
N ALA A 45 18.62 1.03 15.52
CA ALA A 45 19.52 -0.05 15.14
C ALA A 45 19.40 -0.43 13.66
N TYR A 46 18.18 -0.47 13.12
CA TYR A 46 17.94 -0.69 11.69
C TYR A 46 18.56 0.42 10.84
N THR A 47 18.28 1.68 11.17
CA THR A 47 18.76 2.82 10.35
C THR A 47 20.27 3.04 10.46
N ALA A 48 20.94 2.49 11.46
CA ALA A 48 22.41 2.48 11.54
C ALA A 48 23.05 1.53 10.50
N LEU A 49 22.31 0.52 10.06
CA LEU A 49 22.76 -0.46 9.05
C LEU A 49 22.35 -0.09 7.62
N ASN A 50 21.31 0.75 7.47
CA ASN A 50 20.68 1.04 6.21
C ASN A 50 20.61 2.55 5.96
N ASN A 51 21.28 2.99 4.90
CA ASN A 51 21.19 4.37 4.44
C ASN A 51 19.95 4.54 3.55
N TYR A 52 18.92 5.19 4.11
CA TYR A 52 17.73 5.55 3.35
C TYR A 52 17.58 7.07 3.24
N SER A 53 17.22 7.54 2.07
CA SER A 53 16.90 8.94 1.81
C SER A 53 15.55 9.05 1.10
N ILE A 54 14.61 9.80 1.67
CA ILE A 54 13.30 10.09 1.09
C ILE A 54 13.40 10.85 -0.24
N SER A 55 14.55 11.41 -0.57
CA SER A 55 14.77 12.14 -1.81
C SER A 55 14.62 11.27 -3.06
N GLU A 56 14.84 9.96 -2.94
CA GLU A 56 14.68 9.03 -4.07
C GLU A 56 13.19 8.91 -4.45
N GLU A 57 12.31 8.72 -3.49
CA GLU A 57 10.86 8.65 -3.72
C GLU A 57 10.31 9.98 -4.20
N LYS A 58 10.79 11.08 -3.62
CA LYS A 58 10.42 12.43 -4.07
C LYS A 58 10.82 12.66 -5.53
N ASN A 59 12.05 12.30 -5.89
CA ASN A 59 12.53 12.40 -7.26
C ASN A 59 11.76 11.47 -8.20
N HIS A 60 11.41 10.26 -7.76
CA HIS A 60 10.59 9.33 -8.52
C HIS A 60 9.22 9.96 -8.83
N PHE A 61 8.53 10.49 -7.83
CA PHE A 61 7.24 11.18 -8.03
C PHE A 61 7.37 12.36 -9.00
N ILE A 62 8.39 13.24 -8.82
CA ILE A 62 8.62 14.38 -9.70
C ILE A 62 8.80 13.94 -11.15
N LYS A 63 9.57 12.90 -11.39
CA LYS A 63 9.82 12.36 -12.74
C LYS A 63 8.55 11.78 -13.37
N VAL A 64 7.77 10.99 -12.61
CA VAL A 64 6.48 10.47 -13.08
C VAL A 64 5.54 11.63 -13.42
N LYS A 65 5.40 12.62 -12.54
CA LYS A 65 4.57 13.81 -12.76
C LYS A 65 4.99 14.57 -14.01
N GLN A 66 6.31 14.85 -14.18
CA GLN A 66 6.83 15.52 -15.35
C GLN A 66 6.56 14.74 -16.63
N TYR A 67 6.71 13.42 -16.59
CA TYR A 67 6.42 12.57 -17.75
C TYR A 67 4.96 12.72 -18.21
N PHE A 68 4.00 12.71 -17.29
CA PHE A 68 2.58 12.86 -17.62
C PHE A 68 2.20 14.28 -18.03
N LEU A 69 2.85 15.31 -17.50
CA LEU A 69 2.64 16.70 -17.90
C LEU A 69 3.25 17.04 -19.28
N SER A 70 4.32 16.38 -19.65
CA SER A 70 5.06 16.67 -20.89
C SER A 70 4.57 15.86 -22.08
N ASN A 71 3.79 14.80 -21.88
CA ASN A 71 3.36 13.92 -22.95
C ASN A 71 1.84 13.91 -23.07
N LYS A 72 1.35 13.72 -24.30
CA LYS A 72 -0.06 13.47 -24.56
C LYS A 72 -0.28 11.97 -24.74
N PHE A 73 -1.30 11.44 -24.09
CA PHE A 73 -1.67 10.04 -24.18
C PHE A 73 -2.99 9.93 -24.96
N PRO A 74 -2.95 9.63 -26.28
CA PRO A 74 -4.16 9.43 -27.07
C PRO A 74 -4.89 8.18 -26.55
N LYS A 75 -6.21 8.18 -26.65
CA LYS A 75 -6.99 6.96 -26.37
C LYS A 75 -6.51 5.86 -27.33
N SER A 76 -5.96 4.81 -26.79
CA SER A 76 -5.46 3.68 -27.57
C SER A 76 -6.59 2.69 -27.80
N ASP A 77 -6.84 2.35 -29.08
CA ASP A 77 -7.69 1.23 -29.46
C ASP A 77 -6.85 -0.06 -29.33
N PHE A 78 -6.80 -0.61 -28.14
CA PHE A 78 -6.14 -1.89 -27.94
C PHE A 78 -7.06 -3.04 -28.39
N ASN A 79 -6.56 -3.89 -29.27
CA ASN A 79 -7.21 -5.17 -29.54
C ASN A 79 -7.18 -6.02 -28.27
N ASN A 80 -8.35 -6.29 -27.71
CA ASN A 80 -8.48 -7.03 -26.45
C ASN A 80 -8.27 -8.53 -26.67
N THR A 81 -7.00 -8.96 -26.72
CA THR A 81 -6.61 -10.38 -26.89
C THR A 81 -6.49 -11.12 -25.56
N PHE A 82 -6.46 -10.38 -24.45
CA PHE A 82 -6.29 -10.96 -23.12
C PHE A 82 -7.65 -11.16 -22.42
N LYS A 83 -7.82 -12.35 -21.82
CA LYS A 83 -9.08 -12.73 -21.15
C LYS A 83 -9.10 -12.34 -19.66
N LYS A 84 -7.95 -12.02 -19.06
CA LYS A 84 -7.85 -11.67 -17.64
C LYS A 84 -7.88 -10.17 -17.47
N ILE A 85 -8.75 -9.68 -16.61
CA ILE A 85 -8.95 -8.26 -16.30
C ILE A 85 -8.28 -7.96 -14.97
N PRO A 86 -7.29 -7.05 -14.90
CA PRO A 86 -6.66 -6.68 -13.64
C PRO A 86 -7.55 -5.78 -12.79
N ILE A 87 -7.52 -6.05 -11.49
CA ILE A 87 -8.03 -5.15 -10.45
C ILE A 87 -6.82 -4.73 -9.62
N PHE A 88 -6.43 -3.47 -9.69
CA PHE A 88 -5.36 -2.92 -8.86
C PHE A 88 -5.94 -2.42 -7.54
N ILE A 89 -5.33 -2.82 -6.42
CA ILE A 89 -5.66 -2.25 -5.11
C ILE A 89 -4.45 -1.46 -4.64
N ILE A 90 -4.61 -0.15 -4.56
CA ILE A 90 -3.55 0.81 -4.28
C ILE A 90 -3.84 1.62 -3.00
N GLY A 91 -2.83 2.31 -2.50
CA GLY A 91 -2.90 3.18 -1.33
C GLY A 91 -1.64 3.10 -0.48
N MET A 92 -1.63 3.74 0.67
CA MET A 92 -0.52 3.54 1.60
C MET A 92 -0.52 2.10 2.17
N PRO A 93 0.64 1.47 2.40
CA PRO A 93 0.71 0.30 3.27
C PRO A 93 -0.02 0.59 4.60
N ARG A 94 -0.79 -0.38 5.10
CA ARG A 94 -1.62 -0.25 6.32
C ARG A 94 -2.90 0.59 6.18
N SER A 95 -3.30 0.96 4.98
CA SER A 95 -4.58 1.64 4.72
C SER A 95 -5.80 0.71 4.69
N GLY A 96 -5.61 -0.62 4.67
CA GLY A 96 -6.69 -1.61 4.57
C GLY A 96 -6.73 -2.36 3.23
N THR A 97 -5.74 -2.18 2.36
CA THR A 97 -5.64 -2.84 1.05
C THR A 97 -5.77 -4.37 1.13
N SER A 98 -5.17 -5.01 2.14
CA SER A 98 -5.27 -6.47 2.32
C SER A 98 -6.68 -6.92 2.73
N LEU A 99 -7.45 -6.09 3.46
CA LEU A 99 -8.82 -6.38 3.82
C LEU A 99 -9.71 -6.40 2.56
N ILE A 100 -9.59 -5.38 1.72
CA ILE A 100 -10.36 -5.31 0.47
C ILE A 100 -9.95 -6.44 -0.50
N GLU A 101 -8.66 -6.74 -0.61
CA GLU A 101 -8.21 -7.89 -1.40
C GLU A 101 -8.87 -9.19 -0.92
N GLN A 102 -8.89 -9.43 0.39
CA GLN A 102 -9.48 -10.64 0.97
C GLN A 102 -10.97 -10.73 0.71
N ILE A 103 -11.70 -9.62 0.85
CA ILE A 103 -13.14 -9.53 0.58
C ILE A 103 -13.42 -9.81 -0.90
N VAL A 104 -12.80 -9.04 -1.81
CA VAL A 104 -13.07 -9.12 -3.24
C VAL A 104 -12.61 -10.45 -3.84
N SER A 105 -11.49 -11.01 -3.36
CA SER A 105 -10.99 -12.32 -3.84
C SER A 105 -11.86 -13.52 -3.40
N THR A 106 -12.82 -13.31 -2.49
CA THR A 106 -13.81 -14.35 -2.13
C THR A 106 -14.87 -14.53 -3.23
N HIS A 107 -15.04 -13.55 -4.12
CA HIS A 107 -15.97 -13.66 -5.26
C HIS A 107 -15.53 -14.77 -6.23
N SER A 108 -16.54 -15.50 -6.83
CA SER A 108 -16.28 -16.67 -7.68
C SER A 108 -15.44 -16.39 -8.91
N LYS A 109 -15.50 -15.19 -9.47
CA LYS A 109 -14.77 -14.79 -10.67
C LYS A 109 -13.42 -14.13 -10.41
N VAL A 110 -13.04 -13.90 -9.15
CA VAL A 110 -11.87 -13.11 -8.78
C VAL A 110 -10.78 -14.00 -8.18
N TYR A 111 -9.54 -13.75 -8.58
CA TYR A 111 -8.33 -14.33 -8.00
C TYR A 111 -7.47 -13.25 -7.35
N GLY A 112 -7.14 -13.41 -6.08
CA GLY A 112 -6.22 -12.52 -5.37
C GLY A 112 -4.78 -12.99 -5.59
N ALA A 113 -3.98 -12.23 -6.32
CA ALA A 113 -2.59 -12.57 -6.63
C ALA A 113 -1.58 -11.99 -5.62
N GLY A 114 -2.05 -11.21 -4.63
CA GLY A 114 -1.16 -10.57 -3.64
C GLY A 114 -0.40 -9.38 -4.24
N GLU A 115 0.82 -9.16 -3.74
CA GLU A 115 1.68 -8.04 -4.15
C GLU A 115 2.53 -8.43 -5.37
N LEU A 116 2.05 -8.07 -6.57
CA LEU A 116 2.80 -8.31 -7.79
C LEU A 116 3.82 -7.18 -8.04
N THR A 117 5.10 -7.53 -8.15
CA THR A 117 6.17 -6.57 -8.46
C THR A 117 6.34 -6.35 -9.97
N ILE A 118 5.32 -6.70 -10.76
CA ILE A 118 5.39 -6.71 -12.22
C ILE A 118 5.44 -5.28 -12.77
N LEU A 119 4.44 -4.48 -12.42
CA LEU A 119 4.28 -3.12 -12.94
C LEU A 119 5.45 -2.19 -12.54
N PRO A 120 5.85 -2.12 -11.25
CA PRO A 120 7.03 -1.32 -10.87
C PRO A 120 8.29 -1.68 -11.65
N LYS A 121 8.56 -2.98 -11.87
CA LYS A 121 9.75 -3.43 -12.60
C LYS A 121 9.72 -3.02 -14.07
N ILE A 122 8.57 -3.15 -14.74
CA ILE A 122 8.42 -2.76 -16.14
C ILE A 122 8.66 -1.26 -16.28
N ILE A 123 7.99 -0.47 -15.46
CA ILE A 123 8.03 0.99 -15.58
C ILE A 123 9.40 1.53 -15.16
N HIS A 124 9.97 1.05 -14.05
CA HIS A 124 11.28 1.52 -13.60
C HIS A 124 12.38 1.32 -14.65
N ASN A 125 12.35 0.21 -15.38
CA ASN A 125 13.33 -0.08 -16.43
C ASN A 125 13.12 0.74 -17.71
N SER A 126 11.94 1.32 -17.92
CA SER A 126 11.53 1.92 -19.20
C SER A 126 11.40 3.44 -19.17
N ILE A 127 10.98 4.04 -18.08
CA ILE A 127 10.70 5.51 -17.98
C ILE A 127 11.98 6.35 -18.07
N TRP A 128 13.13 5.76 -17.80
CA TRP A 128 14.39 6.52 -17.72
C TRP A 128 15.09 6.71 -19.05
N ASP A 129 14.62 6.00 -20.09
CA ASP A 129 15.09 6.27 -21.47
C ASP A 129 14.29 7.42 -22.07
N LYS A 130 14.92 8.60 -22.13
CA LYS A 130 14.31 9.84 -22.64
C LYS A 130 13.85 9.75 -24.11
N ASN A 131 14.26 8.74 -24.84
CA ASN A 131 13.96 8.57 -26.26
C ASN A 131 12.79 7.63 -26.52
N THR A 132 12.22 7.00 -25.49
CA THR A 132 11.08 6.07 -25.68
C THR A 132 9.82 6.84 -26.04
N ASN A 133 9.21 6.50 -27.18
CA ASN A 133 7.91 7.05 -27.57
C ASN A 133 6.84 6.68 -26.53
N PRO A 134 6.05 7.65 -26.04
CA PRO A 134 5.04 7.36 -25.01
C PRO A 134 4.05 6.26 -25.40
N GLN A 135 3.63 6.18 -26.67
CA GLN A 135 2.72 5.13 -27.12
C GLN A 135 3.38 3.75 -27.13
N GLU A 136 4.63 3.68 -27.55
CA GLU A 136 5.40 2.41 -27.52
C GLU A 136 5.58 1.92 -26.09
N LEU A 137 5.83 2.83 -25.15
CA LEU A 137 5.93 2.49 -23.74
C LEU A 137 4.59 1.94 -23.21
N LEU A 138 3.47 2.59 -23.52
CA LEU A 138 2.15 2.10 -23.07
C LEU A 138 1.84 0.71 -23.65
N ASN A 139 2.12 0.49 -24.92
CA ASN A 139 1.97 -0.81 -25.57
C ASN A 139 2.84 -1.88 -24.87
N PHE A 140 4.09 -1.56 -24.61
CA PHE A 140 5.01 -2.45 -23.90
C PHE A 140 4.54 -2.77 -22.48
N VAL A 141 4.10 -1.76 -21.72
CA VAL A 141 3.55 -1.95 -20.38
C VAL A 141 2.34 -2.90 -20.42
N ARG A 142 1.43 -2.69 -21.39
CA ARG A 142 0.26 -3.54 -21.59
C ARG A 142 0.64 -5.00 -21.87
N GLU A 143 1.42 -5.22 -22.89
CA GLU A 143 1.79 -6.57 -23.34
C GLU A 143 2.55 -7.34 -22.25
N GLU A 144 3.55 -6.72 -21.65
CA GLU A 144 4.36 -7.33 -20.61
C GLU A 144 3.53 -7.65 -19.36
N TYR A 145 2.71 -6.70 -18.91
CA TYR A 145 1.90 -6.91 -17.71
C TYR A 145 0.85 -7.99 -17.93
N LEU A 146 0.03 -7.87 -18.99
CA LEU A 146 -1.05 -8.81 -19.28
C LEU A 146 -0.52 -10.21 -19.62
N SER A 147 0.61 -10.31 -20.34
CA SER A 147 1.30 -11.59 -20.57
C SER A 147 1.67 -12.28 -19.26
N LYS A 148 2.19 -11.55 -18.28
CA LYS A 148 2.61 -12.13 -16.97
C LYS A 148 1.41 -12.57 -16.15
N ILE A 149 0.34 -11.78 -16.04
CA ILE A 149 -0.84 -12.20 -15.29
C ILE A 149 -1.60 -13.34 -15.97
N SER A 150 -1.53 -13.45 -17.30
CA SER A 150 -2.16 -14.56 -18.03
C SER A 150 -1.55 -15.92 -17.72
N LYS A 151 -0.27 -15.94 -17.29
CA LYS A 151 0.45 -17.17 -16.88
C LYS A 151 0.12 -17.62 -15.46
N LEU A 152 -0.60 -16.81 -14.67
CA LEU A 152 -1.06 -17.25 -13.35
C LEU A 152 -1.96 -18.46 -13.48
N ASN A 153 -1.71 -19.48 -12.67
CA ASN A 153 -2.44 -20.75 -12.68
C ASN A 153 -3.84 -20.58 -12.07
N THR A 154 -4.72 -19.93 -12.80
CA THR A 154 -6.13 -19.72 -12.41
C THR A 154 -7.01 -19.54 -13.65
N ASN A 155 -8.24 -20.05 -13.55
CA ASN A 155 -9.29 -19.88 -14.56
C ASN A 155 -10.19 -18.66 -14.26
N LYS A 156 -9.88 -17.86 -13.26
CA LYS A 156 -10.65 -16.67 -12.91
C LYS A 156 -10.46 -15.56 -13.93
N GLU A 157 -11.55 -14.83 -14.16
CA GLU A 157 -11.60 -13.73 -15.12
C GLU A 157 -10.88 -12.47 -14.59
N PHE A 158 -11.07 -12.17 -13.30
CA PHE A 158 -10.48 -10.99 -12.65
C PHE A 158 -9.27 -11.37 -11.79
N ILE A 159 -8.20 -10.60 -11.91
CA ILE A 159 -6.95 -10.82 -11.18
C ILE A 159 -6.65 -9.60 -10.33
N ILE A 160 -6.64 -9.76 -9.02
CA ILE A 160 -6.22 -8.67 -8.12
C ILE A 160 -4.69 -8.62 -8.06
N ASP A 161 -4.14 -7.44 -8.36
CA ASP A 161 -2.80 -7.01 -8.01
C ASP A 161 -2.91 -6.01 -6.85
N LYS A 162 -2.69 -6.49 -5.64
CA LYS A 162 -2.72 -5.66 -4.44
C LYS A 162 -1.29 -5.24 -4.11
N MET A 163 -0.72 -4.34 -4.90
CA MET A 163 0.55 -3.68 -4.63
C MET A 163 0.27 -2.23 -4.24
N PRO A 164 0.33 -1.89 -2.94
CA PRO A 164 0.01 -0.55 -2.47
C PRO A 164 0.73 0.55 -3.23
N PHE A 165 2.03 0.38 -3.51
CA PHE A 165 2.87 1.35 -4.20
C PHE A 165 2.54 1.56 -5.70
N ASN A 166 1.64 0.78 -6.28
CA ASN A 166 1.14 1.06 -7.62
C ASN A 166 0.40 2.40 -7.71
N PHE A 167 0.18 3.09 -6.59
CA PHE A 167 -0.31 4.47 -6.59
C PHE A 167 0.60 5.44 -7.37
N PHE A 168 1.89 5.17 -7.48
CA PHE A 168 2.79 5.95 -8.33
C PHE A 168 2.48 5.81 -9.83
N TYR A 169 1.82 4.75 -10.24
CA TYR A 169 1.69 4.32 -11.64
C TYR A 169 0.27 4.36 -12.19
N VAL A 170 -0.66 5.03 -11.52
CA VAL A 170 -2.08 5.13 -11.92
C VAL A 170 -2.24 5.56 -13.38
N GLY A 171 -1.51 6.60 -13.80
CA GLY A 171 -1.58 7.08 -15.17
C GLY A 171 -1.11 6.04 -16.20
N PHE A 172 -0.09 5.24 -15.88
CA PHE A 172 0.34 4.14 -16.76
C PHE A 172 -0.72 3.05 -16.84
N ILE A 173 -1.33 2.67 -15.71
CA ILE A 173 -2.41 1.68 -15.68
C ILE A 173 -3.57 2.13 -16.57
N LEU A 174 -4.07 3.35 -16.35
CA LEU A 174 -5.25 3.86 -17.06
C LEU A 174 -5.04 4.00 -18.57
N ASN A 175 -3.82 4.34 -19.00
CA ASN A 175 -3.53 4.54 -20.42
C ASN A 175 -3.05 3.28 -21.14
N SER A 176 -2.48 2.29 -20.44
CA SER A 176 -2.04 1.03 -21.04
C SER A 176 -3.05 -0.12 -20.89
N ILE A 177 -3.89 -0.10 -19.87
CA ILE A 177 -4.83 -1.17 -19.56
C ILE A 177 -6.22 -0.56 -19.25
N PRO A 178 -6.90 0.03 -20.25
CA PRO A 178 -8.14 0.77 -20.01
C PRO A 178 -9.30 -0.10 -19.46
N GLU A 179 -9.23 -1.43 -19.60
CA GLU A 179 -10.14 -2.37 -18.97
C GLU A 179 -9.89 -2.60 -17.47
N ALA A 180 -8.72 -2.21 -16.97
CA ALA A 180 -8.38 -2.39 -15.56
C ALA A 180 -9.31 -1.59 -14.65
N LYS A 181 -9.54 -2.14 -13.45
CA LYS A 181 -10.20 -1.43 -12.35
C LYS A 181 -9.17 -1.07 -11.30
N ILE A 182 -9.29 0.10 -10.71
CA ILE A 182 -8.37 0.55 -9.66
C ILE A 182 -9.17 0.91 -8.42
N ILE A 183 -8.93 0.22 -7.32
CA ILE A 183 -9.47 0.53 -5.99
C ILE A 183 -8.41 1.29 -5.21
N HIS A 184 -8.72 2.51 -4.80
CA HIS A 184 -7.84 3.32 -3.97
C HIS A 184 -8.34 3.33 -2.52
N MET A 185 -7.50 2.74 -1.65
CA MET A 185 -7.76 2.69 -0.22
C MET A 185 -7.14 3.89 0.48
N HIS A 186 -7.96 4.73 1.07
CA HIS A 186 -7.48 5.80 1.95
C HIS A 186 -8.00 5.61 3.39
N ARG A 187 -7.34 6.21 4.34
CA ARG A 187 -7.59 6.09 5.77
C ARG A 187 -7.03 7.29 6.51
N ASN A 188 -7.45 7.50 7.79
CA ASN A 188 -6.86 8.53 8.63
C ASN A 188 -5.33 8.55 8.54
N PRO A 189 -4.71 9.69 8.17
CA PRO A 189 -3.27 9.83 7.97
C PRO A 189 -2.42 9.40 9.17
N MET A 190 -2.79 9.83 10.37
CA MET A 190 -2.06 9.48 11.58
C MET A 190 -2.15 8.00 11.93
N ALA A 191 -3.30 7.37 11.64
CA ALA A 191 -3.48 5.92 11.83
C ALA A 191 -2.56 5.13 10.87
N ILE A 192 -2.43 5.56 9.63
CA ILE A 192 -1.49 4.98 8.65
C ILE A 192 -0.06 5.16 9.13
N CYS A 193 0.36 6.39 9.46
CA CYS A 193 1.73 6.68 9.86
C CYS A 193 2.13 5.89 11.12
N TRP A 194 1.28 5.88 12.15
CA TRP A 194 1.53 5.08 13.35
C TRP A 194 1.59 3.58 13.05
N SER A 195 0.66 3.07 12.24
CA SER A 195 0.63 1.65 11.87
C SER A 195 1.87 1.23 11.07
N ASN A 196 2.41 2.09 10.22
CA ASN A 196 3.67 1.87 9.50
C ASN A 196 4.86 1.88 10.46
N TYR A 197 4.96 2.87 11.36
CA TYR A 197 6.05 2.93 12.33
C TYR A 197 6.08 1.72 13.26
N LYS A 198 4.90 1.30 13.74
CA LYS A 198 4.75 0.15 14.65
C LYS A 198 4.98 -1.20 13.98
N ALA A 199 4.85 -1.31 12.65
CA ALA A 199 4.98 -2.57 11.94
C ALA A 199 6.45 -3.05 11.85
N ASN A 200 6.60 -4.39 11.78
CA ASN A 200 7.89 -4.99 11.48
C ASN A 200 8.09 -5.02 9.95
N PHE A 201 8.90 -4.10 9.45
CA PHE A 201 9.26 -4.02 8.03
C PHE A 201 10.77 -4.20 7.81
N PHE A 202 11.48 -4.78 8.77
CA PHE A 202 12.94 -4.88 8.71
C PHE A 202 13.50 -5.66 7.52
N ASP A 203 12.75 -6.63 7.03
CA ASP A 203 13.15 -7.44 5.86
C ASP A 203 12.29 -7.16 4.61
N ASN A 204 11.51 -6.06 4.62
CA ASN A 204 10.61 -5.72 3.53
C ASN A 204 11.20 -4.65 2.61
N ILE A 205 11.48 -5.03 1.36
CA ILE A 205 12.01 -4.12 0.33
C ILE A 205 11.02 -2.97 0.08
N GLY A 206 11.53 -1.73 0.02
CA GLY A 206 10.73 -0.52 -0.24
C GLY A 206 10.01 0.03 0.99
N MET A 207 10.27 -0.53 2.19
CA MET A 207 9.66 -0.06 3.44
C MET A 207 10.62 0.72 4.33
N ASP A 208 11.77 1.14 3.81
CA ASP A 208 12.82 1.85 4.57
C ASP A 208 12.33 3.17 5.15
N TYR A 209 11.40 3.86 4.47
CA TYR A 209 10.77 5.08 4.97
C TYR A 209 10.05 4.87 6.32
N ALA A 210 9.65 3.62 6.65
CA ALA A 210 8.87 3.29 7.83
C ALA A 210 9.70 3.19 9.14
N HIS A 211 10.99 3.57 9.09
CA HIS A 211 11.88 3.42 10.24
C HIS A 211 12.20 4.73 10.96
N LYS A 212 11.80 5.89 10.41
CA LYS A 212 11.86 7.20 11.09
C LYS A 212 10.49 7.88 11.00
N LEU A 213 10.10 8.59 12.04
CA LEU A 213 8.82 9.31 12.06
C LEU A 213 8.79 10.42 11.01
N GLU A 214 9.91 11.09 10.81
CA GLU A 214 10.09 12.15 9.82
C GLU A 214 9.86 11.59 8.41
N THR A 215 10.55 10.53 8.04
CA THR A 215 10.43 9.94 6.70
C THR A 215 9.06 9.32 6.41
N ILE A 216 8.37 8.83 7.45
CA ILE A 216 6.96 8.38 7.33
C ILE A 216 6.05 9.56 6.98
N GLY A 217 6.18 10.68 7.71
CA GLY A 217 5.39 11.88 7.44
C GLY A 217 5.64 12.43 6.04
N GLU A 218 6.91 12.52 5.63
CA GLU A 218 7.31 12.98 4.30
C GLU A 218 6.82 12.04 3.19
N PHE A 219 6.90 10.73 3.40
CA PHE A 219 6.38 9.75 2.43
C PHE A 219 4.86 9.85 2.30
N TYR A 220 4.15 10.10 3.42
CA TYR A 220 2.70 10.34 3.36
C TYR A 220 2.37 11.60 2.56
N VAL A 221 3.18 12.66 2.67
CA VAL A 221 3.03 13.88 1.84
C VAL A 221 3.19 13.55 0.36
N ILE A 222 4.24 12.80 -0.02
CA ILE A 222 4.46 12.37 -1.41
C ILE A 222 3.25 11.57 -1.93
N TYR A 223 2.76 10.62 -1.15
CA TYR A 223 1.57 9.85 -1.50
C TYR A 223 0.35 10.75 -1.74
N ASN A 224 0.06 11.66 -0.80
CA ASN A 224 -1.08 12.56 -0.89
C ASN A 224 -0.99 13.49 -2.11
N GLU A 225 0.18 14.03 -2.41
CA GLU A 225 0.42 14.84 -3.62
C GLU A 225 0.28 14.01 -4.90
N THR A 226 0.75 12.76 -4.89
CA THR A 226 0.60 11.84 -6.02
C THR A 226 -0.87 11.56 -6.31
N MET A 227 -1.67 11.25 -5.28
CA MET A 227 -3.08 10.96 -5.47
C MET A 227 -3.89 12.20 -5.89
N LYS A 228 -3.56 13.39 -5.35
CA LYS A 228 -4.13 14.65 -5.83
C LYS A 228 -3.83 14.87 -7.31
N PHE A 229 -2.59 14.69 -7.73
CA PHE A 229 -2.19 14.82 -9.13
C PHE A 229 -2.98 13.86 -10.04
N TRP A 230 -3.13 12.59 -9.65
CA TRP A 230 -3.93 11.65 -10.45
C TRP A 230 -5.41 12.04 -10.53
N ASN A 231 -5.99 12.51 -9.43
CA ASN A 231 -7.38 12.96 -9.42
C ASN A 231 -7.60 14.21 -10.27
N GLU A 232 -6.61 15.09 -10.38
CA GLU A 232 -6.66 16.29 -11.26
C GLU A 232 -6.66 15.90 -12.74
N ILE A 233 -5.83 14.94 -13.16
CA ILE A 233 -5.70 14.60 -14.59
C ILE A 233 -6.60 13.45 -15.04
N TYR A 234 -7.06 12.60 -14.11
CA TYR A 234 -7.98 11.48 -14.35
C TYR A 234 -9.13 11.48 -13.35
N PRO A 235 -10.00 12.50 -13.33
CA PRO A 235 -11.09 12.59 -12.37
C PRO A 235 -12.06 11.41 -12.51
N ASN A 236 -12.54 10.89 -11.37
CA ASN A 236 -13.50 9.78 -11.29
C ASN A 236 -13.02 8.46 -11.95
N SER A 237 -11.72 8.27 -12.09
CA SER A 237 -11.17 7.04 -12.69
C SER A 237 -10.85 5.96 -11.66
N LEU A 238 -10.97 6.25 -10.38
CA LEU A 238 -10.68 5.34 -9.29
C LEU A 238 -11.95 5.01 -8.50
N ILE A 239 -12.02 3.77 -7.98
CA ILE A 239 -13.00 3.38 -6.97
C ILE A 239 -12.43 3.78 -5.61
N GLU A 240 -12.91 4.90 -5.07
CA GLU A 240 -12.43 5.45 -3.81
C GLU A 240 -13.08 4.74 -2.62
N VAL A 241 -12.26 4.20 -1.71
CA VAL A 241 -12.73 3.50 -0.51
C VAL A 241 -12.09 4.10 0.73
N ASP A 242 -12.89 4.80 1.53
CA ASP A 242 -12.51 5.25 2.87
C ASP A 242 -12.60 4.09 3.87
N TYR A 243 -11.45 3.72 4.44
CA TYR A 243 -11.36 2.61 5.39
C TYR A 243 -12.25 2.80 6.61
N ASP A 244 -12.32 4.03 7.14
CA ASP A 244 -13.04 4.29 8.39
C ASP A 244 -14.55 4.18 8.20
N ASN A 245 -15.06 4.69 7.08
CA ASN A 245 -16.46 4.52 6.68
C ASN A 245 -16.75 3.07 6.31
N PHE A 246 -15.84 2.42 5.59
CA PHE A 246 -16.00 1.02 5.18
C PHE A 246 -16.15 0.08 6.38
N VAL A 247 -15.35 0.22 7.44
CA VAL A 247 -15.43 -0.67 8.61
C VAL A 247 -16.65 -0.40 9.48
N MET A 248 -17.31 0.75 9.33
CA MET A 248 -18.57 1.04 10.03
C MET A 248 -19.75 0.28 9.43
N ASP A 249 -19.77 0.13 8.10
CA ASP A 249 -20.77 -0.66 7.36
C ASP A 249 -20.09 -1.43 6.22
N TYR A 250 -19.34 -2.47 6.59
CA TYR A 250 -18.58 -3.26 5.61
C TYR A 250 -19.48 -4.07 4.67
N VAL A 251 -20.73 -4.31 5.04
CA VAL A 251 -21.69 -5.04 4.20
C VAL A 251 -22.08 -4.18 3.00
N SER A 252 -22.56 -2.97 3.24
CA SER A 252 -22.91 -2.02 2.17
C SER A 252 -21.67 -1.61 1.36
N GLY A 253 -20.55 -1.36 2.04
CA GLY A 253 -19.28 -1.05 1.38
C GLY A 253 -18.78 -2.16 0.45
N SER A 254 -18.91 -3.43 0.87
CA SER A 254 -18.55 -4.57 0.02
C SER A 254 -19.47 -4.69 -1.20
N LYS A 255 -20.79 -4.46 -1.04
CA LYS A 255 -21.74 -4.47 -2.15
C LYS A 255 -21.40 -3.39 -3.18
N SER A 256 -21.14 -2.16 -2.73
CA SER A 256 -20.75 -1.06 -3.61
C SER A 256 -19.49 -1.39 -4.40
N ILE A 257 -18.43 -1.91 -3.74
CA ILE A 257 -17.18 -2.28 -4.43
C ILE A 257 -17.43 -3.36 -5.50
N ILE A 258 -18.21 -4.40 -5.19
CA ILE A 258 -18.52 -5.48 -6.13
C ILE A 258 -19.28 -4.93 -7.34
N GLU A 259 -20.22 -4.00 -7.11
CA GLU A 259 -21.03 -3.33 -8.14
C GLU A 259 -20.17 -2.42 -9.03
N ASP A 260 -19.28 -1.60 -8.43
CA ASP A 260 -18.32 -0.73 -9.14
C ASP A 260 -17.32 -1.52 -10.00
N LEU A 261 -16.99 -2.74 -9.58
CA LEU A 261 -16.20 -3.68 -10.37
C LEU A 261 -16.97 -4.28 -11.55
N GLY A 262 -18.29 -4.08 -11.65
CA GLY A 262 -19.17 -4.68 -12.66
C GLY A 262 -19.46 -6.17 -12.40
N LEU A 263 -19.37 -6.59 -11.14
CA LEU A 263 -19.61 -7.97 -10.72
C LEU A 263 -20.99 -8.12 -10.06
N ASN A 264 -21.62 -9.29 -10.23
CA ASN A 264 -22.84 -9.61 -9.51
C ASN A 264 -22.54 -9.91 -8.04
N TRP A 265 -23.41 -9.49 -7.15
CA TRP A 265 -23.26 -9.79 -5.73
C TRP A 265 -23.30 -11.30 -5.43
N GLU A 266 -22.43 -11.74 -4.54
CA GLU A 266 -22.41 -13.09 -3.98
C GLU A 266 -22.29 -13.01 -2.44
N ASP A 267 -23.23 -13.61 -1.69
CA ASP A 267 -23.24 -13.54 -0.22
C ASP A 267 -21.98 -14.11 0.45
N LYS A 268 -21.27 -15.01 -0.23
CA LYS A 268 -19.99 -15.56 0.26
C LYS A 268 -18.89 -14.49 0.41
N VAL A 269 -19.00 -13.33 -0.27
CA VAL A 269 -18.05 -12.21 -0.15
C VAL A 269 -17.96 -11.75 1.31
N LEU A 270 -19.04 -11.82 2.07
CA LEU A 270 -19.08 -11.49 3.50
C LEU A 270 -18.36 -12.53 4.40
N LYS A 271 -18.09 -13.72 3.88
CA LYS A 271 -17.36 -14.79 4.59
C LYS A 271 -15.87 -14.78 4.28
N PHE A 272 -15.31 -13.60 4.01
CA PHE A 272 -13.90 -13.41 3.63
C PHE A 272 -12.91 -13.98 4.67
N HIS A 273 -13.26 -14.01 5.94
CA HIS A 273 -12.45 -14.58 7.03
C HIS A 273 -12.33 -16.11 6.96
N GLU A 274 -13.23 -16.82 6.24
CA GLU A 274 -13.17 -18.24 5.94
C GLU A 274 -12.27 -18.55 4.74
N ASN A 275 -11.84 -17.53 3.99
CA ASN A 275 -10.98 -17.70 2.82
C ASN A 275 -9.56 -18.10 3.26
N ASN A 276 -9.16 -19.35 2.96
CA ASN A 276 -7.88 -19.94 3.35
C ASN A 276 -6.69 -19.53 2.45
N ARG A 277 -6.86 -18.54 1.58
CA ARG A 277 -5.78 -18.03 0.74
C ARG A 277 -4.59 -17.60 1.60
N ALA A 278 -3.36 -17.91 1.13
CA ALA A 278 -2.16 -17.37 1.76
C ALA A 278 -2.14 -15.83 1.63
N VAL A 279 -1.91 -15.14 2.74
CA VAL A 279 -1.78 -13.68 2.80
C VAL A 279 -0.38 -13.36 3.30
N GLU A 280 0.49 -12.93 2.41
CA GLU A 280 1.91 -12.64 2.70
C GLU A 280 2.09 -11.16 3.04
N THR A 281 1.41 -10.66 4.08
CA THR A 281 1.55 -9.27 4.51
C THR A 281 1.54 -9.15 6.03
N ASN A 282 2.07 -8.04 6.55
CA ASN A 282 1.99 -7.71 7.99
C ASN A 282 0.56 -7.52 8.52
N SER A 283 -0.45 -7.64 7.64
CA SER A 283 -1.88 -7.61 8.00
C SER A 283 -2.52 -9.01 8.09
N LEU A 284 -1.74 -10.10 7.93
CA LEU A 284 -2.23 -11.48 7.90
C LEU A 284 -3.21 -11.83 9.03
N LEU A 285 -2.86 -11.52 10.27
CA LEU A 285 -3.72 -11.81 11.41
C LEU A 285 -5.00 -10.97 11.39
N GLN A 286 -4.93 -9.72 10.94
CA GLN A 286 -6.06 -8.80 10.96
C GLN A 286 -7.17 -9.18 9.98
N VAL A 287 -6.83 -9.74 8.81
CA VAL A 287 -7.80 -10.13 7.79
C VAL A 287 -8.48 -11.48 8.05
N ARG A 288 -8.04 -12.22 9.06
CA ARG A 288 -8.63 -13.50 9.50
C ARG A 288 -9.67 -13.34 10.59
N TYR A 289 -9.84 -12.14 11.12
CA TYR A 289 -10.88 -11.81 12.08
C TYR A 289 -11.97 -10.98 11.42
N GLN A 290 -13.14 -10.94 12.06
CA GLN A 290 -14.20 -10.04 11.66
C GLN A 290 -13.72 -8.59 11.69
N VAL A 291 -14.29 -7.75 10.84
CA VAL A 291 -13.98 -6.32 10.77
C VAL A 291 -14.21 -5.69 12.15
N TYR A 292 -13.17 -5.07 12.70
CA TYR A 292 -13.29 -4.35 13.97
C TYR A 292 -13.16 -2.85 13.76
N GLN A 293 -13.97 -2.11 14.48
CA GLN A 293 -14.06 -0.64 14.41
C GLN A 293 -13.00 0.03 15.30
N ASN A 294 -12.82 1.34 15.14
CA ASN A 294 -11.97 2.21 15.96
C ASN A 294 -10.44 2.02 15.86
N SER A 295 -9.97 1.19 14.96
CA SER A 295 -8.52 1.02 14.77
C SER A 295 -7.79 2.31 14.36
N SER A 296 -8.49 3.24 13.70
CA SER A 296 -7.94 4.52 13.27
C SER A 296 -7.81 5.57 14.38
N LYS A 297 -8.38 5.32 15.56
CA LYS A 297 -8.21 6.19 16.73
C LYS A 297 -7.05 5.77 17.65
N ASN A 298 -6.49 4.58 17.44
CA ASN A 298 -5.47 4.00 18.33
C ASN A 298 -4.18 4.82 18.42
N TRP A 299 -3.83 5.60 17.40
CA TRP A 299 -2.66 6.46 17.40
C TRP A 299 -2.72 7.54 18.50
N LYS A 300 -3.92 7.96 18.94
CA LYS A 300 -4.09 8.98 19.98
C LYS A 300 -3.42 8.63 21.30
N LYS A 301 -3.36 7.34 21.67
CA LYS A 301 -2.60 6.88 22.83
C LYS A 301 -1.10 7.21 22.75
N TYR A 302 -0.58 7.42 21.55
CA TYR A 302 0.84 7.63 21.26
C TYR A 302 1.13 9.05 20.77
N GLU A 303 0.13 9.94 20.76
CA GLU A 303 0.19 11.28 20.16
C GLU A 303 1.42 12.08 20.57
N LYS A 304 1.75 12.08 21.88
CA LYS A 304 2.93 12.80 22.41
C LYS A 304 4.28 12.36 21.81
N TYR A 305 4.32 11.15 21.25
CA TYR A 305 5.53 10.61 20.63
C TYR A 305 5.55 10.80 19.11
N LEU A 306 4.43 11.20 18.51
CA LEU A 306 4.24 11.32 17.06
C LEU A 306 4.37 12.77 16.56
N THR A 307 4.87 13.68 17.40
CA THR A 307 5.05 15.10 17.08
C THR A 307 5.71 15.34 15.72
N PRO A 308 6.80 14.64 15.32
CA PRO A 308 7.41 14.88 14.00
C PRO A 308 6.45 14.64 12.84
N VAL A 309 5.64 13.58 12.89
CA VAL A 309 4.62 13.28 11.87
C VAL A 309 3.54 14.36 11.88
N ILE A 310 3.04 14.73 13.06
CA ILE A 310 1.99 15.73 13.25
C ILE A 310 2.40 17.07 12.62
N GLU A 311 3.63 17.52 12.89
CA GLU A 311 4.17 18.79 12.35
C GLU A 311 4.29 18.72 10.83
N ILE A 312 4.84 17.65 10.27
CA ILE A 312 4.97 17.48 8.82
C ILE A 312 3.59 17.51 8.15
N LEU A 313 2.61 16.76 8.67
CA LEU A 313 1.27 16.73 8.07
C LEU A 313 0.59 18.10 8.16
N LYS A 314 0.68 18.81 9.30
CA LYS A 314 0.13 20.15 9.47
C LYS A 314 0.76 21.17 8.53
N ASN A 315 2.09 21.17 8.40
CA ASN A 315 2.84 22.07 7.52
C ASN A 315 2.49 21.88 6.04
N ASN A 316 1.97 20.70 5.67
CA ASN A 316 1.51 20.38 4.32
C ASN A 316 -0.03 20.41 4.18
N ASN A 317 -0.74 21.01 5.13
CA ASN A 317 -2.21 21.17 5.12
C ASN A 317 -2.98 19.83 5.00
N ILE A 318 -2.42 18.75 5.54
CA ILE A 318 -3.07 17.44 5.58
C ILE A 318 -3.87 17.34 6.88
N LYS A 319 -5.18 17.19 6.76
CA LYS A 319 -6.11 17.01 7.88
C LYS A 319 -6.10 15.55 8.36
N PHE A 320 -6.27 15.32 9.68
CA PHE A 320 -6.29 13.98 10.29
C PHE A 320 -7.13 13.91 11.57
#